data_5bc5f85584f14fe6064d4ff470d1dd4a
#
_entry.id   5bc5f85584f14fe6064d4ff470d1dd4a
#
_cell.length_a   1.000
_cell.length_b   1.000
_cell.length_c   1.000
_cell.angle_alpha   90.00
_cell.angle_beta   90.00
_cell.angle_gamma   90.00
#
_symmetry.space_group_name_H-M   'P 1'
#
loop_
_entity.id
_entity.type
_entity.pdbx_description
1 polymer ?
#
loop_
_entity_poly.entity_id
_entity_poly.type
_entity_poly.pdbx_seq_one_letter_code
_entity_poly.pdbx_strand_id
1 'polypeptide(L)'
;MAKSVPPNIILTGFMGTGKTTVGRLLAERLQRPFIDTDALIVERDGRPIADIFAQDGEAAFRSWERTVALELAQLQGLVIA
;
A
#
# COMPACT_ATOMS: atom_id res chain seq x y z
N MET A 1 13.15 -17.94 -23.18
CA MET A 1 12.68 -16.55 -23.13
C MET A 1 12.21 -16.23 -21.70
N ALA A 2 12.72 -15.16 -21.13
CA ALA A 2 12.33 -14.79 -19.78
C ALA A 2 10.89 -14.30 -19.75
N LYS A 3 10.13 -14.72 -18.75
CA LYS A 3 8.78 -14.20 -18.54
C LYS A 3 8.87 -12.79 -17.98
N SER A 4 8.08 -11.89 -18.55
CA SER A 4 7.92 -10.57 -17.97
C SER A 4 7.23 -10.68 -16.62
N VAL A 5 7.75 -9.99 -15.62
CA VAL A 5 7.05 -9.87 -14.35
C VAL A 5 6.01 -8.77 -14.51
N PRO A 6 4.74 -9.03 -14.17
CA PRO A 6 3.72 -8.01 -14.34
C PRO A 6 3.99 -6.81 -13.42
N PRO A 7 3.66 -5.60 -13.87
CA PRO A 7 3.81 -4.43 -13.02
C PRO A 7 2.84 -4.46 -11.85
N ASN A 8 3.13 -3.65 -10.83
CA ASN A 8 2.21 -3.47 -9.73
C ASN A 8 0.94 -2.76 -10.20
N ILE A 9 -0.18 -3.13 -9.60
CA ILE A 9 -1.44 -2.44 -9.81
C ILE A 9 -1.67 -1.56 -8.59
N ILE A 10 -1.80 -0.26 -8.82
CA ILE A 10 -2.00 0.71 -7.74
C ILE A 10 -3.42 1.23 -7.81
N LEU A 11 -4.17 1.04 -6.74
CA LEU A 11 -5.55 1.50 -6.65
C LEU A 11 -5.56 2.90 -6.02
N THR A 12 -6.08 3.86 -6.74
CA THR A 12 -6.18 5.25 -6.29
C THR A 12 -7.59 5.78 -6.55
N GLY A 13 -7.91 6.91 -5.93
CA GLY A 13 -9.16 7.60 -6.19
C GLY A 13 -10.38 7.04 -5.48
N PHE A 14 -10.24 5.96 -4.75
CA PHE A 14 -11.33 5.41 -3.95
C PHE A 14 -11.35 6.10 -2.58
N MET A 15 -12.55 6.38 -2.11
CA MET A 15 -12.75 7.00 -0.80
C MET A 15 -13.21 5.93 0.19
N GLY A 16 -12.68 5.99 1.41
CA GLY A 16 -13.11 5.12 2.48
C GLY A 16 -12.69 3.66 2.29
N THR A 17 -13.57 2.73 2.68
CA THR A 17 -13.25 1.31 2.80
C THR A 17 -13.30 0.55 1.48
N GLY A 18 -13.92 1.12 0.45
CA GLY A 18 -14.10 0.41 -0.82
C GLY A 18 -12.80 -0.01 -1.50
N LYS A 19 -11.76 0.78 -1.34
CA LYS A 19 -10.45 0.52 -1.96
C LYS A 19 -9.84 -0.80 -1.47
N THR A 20 -9.87 -1.05 -0.17
CA THR A 20 -9.32 -2.28 0.40
C THR A 20 -10.11 -3.50 -0.07
N THR A 21 -11.43 -3.42 -0.06
CA THR A 21 -12.28 -4.53 -0.50
C THR A 21 -12.04 -4.86 -1.97
N VAL A 22 -12.03 -3.84 -2.82
CA VAL A 22 -11.76 -4.03 -4.26
C VAL A 22 -10.37 -4.58 -4.48
N GLY A 23 -9.37 -4.06 -3.76
CA GLY A 23 -7.99 -4.51 -3.87
C GLY A 23 -7.82 -5.97 -3.52
N ARG A 24 -8.44 -6.43 -2.44
CA ARG A 24 -8.36 -7.83 -2.03
C ARG A 24 -9.00 -8.76 -3.06
N LEU A 25 -10.17 -8.39 -3.58
CA LEU A 25 -10.84 -9.19 -4.60
C LEU A 25 -10.02 -9.26 -5.89
N LEU A 26 -9.46 -8.14 -6.30
CA LEU A 26 -8.63 -8.09 -7.51
C LEU A 26 -7.38 -8.94 -7.34
N ALA A 27 -6.71 -8.82 -6.18
CA ALA A 27 -5.53 -9.60 -5.89
C ALA A 27 -5.81 -11.10 -5.91
N GLU A 28 -6.93 -11.51 -5.32
CA GLU A 28 -7.35 -12.90 -5.32
C GLU A 28 -7.60 -13.41 -6.73
N ARG A 29 -8.31 -12.64 -7.55
CA ARG A 29 -8.60 -13.05 -8.93
C ARG A 29 -7.35 -13.14 -9.79
N LEU A 30 -6.38 -12.26 -9.56
CA LEU A 30 -5.14 -12.24 -10.33
C LEU A 30 -4.07 -13.13 -9.70
N GLN A 31 -4.35 -13.74 -8.56
CA GLN A 31 -3.39 -14.55 -7.80
C GLN A 31 -2.11 -13.75 -7.52
N ARG A 32 -2.28 -12.52 -7.04
CA ARG A 32 -1.19 -11.61 -6.68
C ARG A 32 -1.28 -11.25 -5.21
N PRO A 33 -0.14 -10.94 -4.56
CA PRO A 33 -0.18 -10.43 -3.20
C PRO A 33 -0.89 -9.08 -3.13
N PHE A 34 -1.64 -8.86 -2.06
CA PHE A 34 -2.28 -7.59 -1.78
C PHE A 34 -1.51 -6.86 -0.69
N ILE A 35 -1.20 -5.59 -0.93
CA ILE A 35 -0.53 -4.73 0.05
C ILE A 35 -1.43 -3.52 0.33
N ASP A 36 -1.81 -3.37 1.61
CA ASP A 36 -2.46 -2.17 2.11
C ASP A 36 -1.38 -1.25 2.65
N THR A 37 -1.20 -0.08 2.03
CA THR A 37 -0.09 0.81 2.40
C THR A 37 -0.25 1.38 3.80
N ASP A 38 -1.48 1.67 4.22
CA ASP A 38 -1.71 2.18 5.58
C ASP A 38 -1.37 1.12 6.62
N ALA A 39 -1.77 -0.12 6.38
CA ALA A 39 -1.43 -1.23 7.27
C ALA A 39 0.07 -1.44 7.34
N LEU A 40 0.77 -1.30 6.23
CA LEU A 40 2.22 -1.44 6.18
C LEU A 40 2.91 -0.33 6.98
N ILE A 41 2.42 0.91 6.88
CA ILE A 41 2.95 2.02 7.66
C ILE A 41 2.77 1.75 9.16
N VAL A 42 1.59 1.29 9.56
CA VAL A 42 1.33 0.95 10.96
C VAL A 42 2.29 -0.14 11.44
N GLU A 43 2.52 -1.14 10.64
CA GLU A 43 3.46 -2.22 10.97
C GLU A 43 4.89 -1.69 11.16
N ARG A 44 5.33 -0.82 10.27
CA ARG A 44 6.69 -0.29 10.30
C ARG A 44 6.91 0.72 11.41
N ASP A 45 5.94 1.60 11.63
CA ASP A 45 6.03 2.63 12.67
C ASP A 45 5.74 2.08 14.07
N GLY A 46 4.80 1.16 14.17
CA GLY A 46 4.39 0.57 15.44
C GLY A 46 3.25 1.32 16.12
N ARG A 47 2.68 2.34 15.47
CA ARG A 47 1.57 3.14 16.01
C ARG A 47 0.41 3.17 15.01
N PRO A 48 -0.83 3.32 15.49
CA PRO A 48 -1.96 3.59 14.59
C PRO A 48 -1.75 4.90 13.82
N ILE A 49 -2.35 5.01 12.65
CA ILE A 49 -2.22 6.20 11.79
C ILE A 49 -2.61 7.48 12.56
N ALA A 50 -3.72 7.41 13.32
CA ALA A 50 -4.18 8.58 14.10
C ALA A 50 -3.10 9.08 15.07
N ASP A 51 -2.35 8.17 15.69
CA ASP A 51 -1.29 8.53 16.61
C ASP A 51 -0.10 9.15 15.90
N ILE A 52 0.23 8.67 14.70
CA ILE A 52 1.28 9.27 13.89
C ILE A 52 0.94 10.72 13.59
N PHE A 53 -0.31 10.98 13.14
CA PHE A 53 -0.76 12.34 12.88
C PHE A 53 -0.75 13.21 14.13
N ALA A 54 -1.24 12.67 15.25
CA ALA A 54 -1.36 13.45 16.48
C ALA A 54 -0.01 13.79 17.10
N GLN A 55 0.95 12.88 17.01
CA GLN A 55 2.26 13.03 17.68
C GLN A 55 3.30 13.65 16.76
N ASP A 56 3.33 13.26 15.49
CA ASP A 56 4.40 13.66 14.56
C ASP A 56 3.90 14.56 13.43
N GLY A 57 2.57 14.64 13.21
CA GLY A 57 1.99 15.53 12.21
C GLY A 57 1.88 14.91 10.81
N GLU A 58 1.23 15.66 9.93
CA GLU A 58 0.97 15.20 8.56
C GLU A 58 2.26 14.97 7.76
N ALA A 59 3.25 15.84 7.95
CA ALA A 59 4.51 15.70 7.20
C ALA A 59 5.18 14.35 7.48
N ALA A 60 5.13 13.88 8.72
CA ALA A 60 5.69 12.59 9.08
C ALA A 60 4.95 11.44 8.39
N PHE A 61 3.62 11.53 8.34
CA PHE A 61 2.84 10.52 7.63
C PHE A 61 3.15 10.51 6.14
N ARG A 62 3.26 11.69 5.52
CA ARG A 62 3.62 11.79 4.09
C ARG A 62 5.01 11.22 3.81
N SER A 63 5.94 11.40 4.75
CA SER A 63 7.26 10.80 4.67
C SER A 63 7.17 9.26 4.69
N TRP A 64 6.32 8.70 5.55
CA TRP A 64 6.07 7.27 5.58
C TRP A 64 5.48 6.77 4.27
N GLU A 65 4.51 7.49 3.72
CA GLU A 65 3.92 7.11 2.44
C GLU A 65 4.97 7.03 1.34
N ARG A 66 5.86 8.01 1.30
CA ARG A 66 6.95 8.04 0.33
C ARG A 66 7.91 6.86 0.52
N THR A 67 8.29 6.59 1.77
CA THR A 67 9.20 5.49 2.10
C THR A 67 8.62 4.15 1.67
N VAL A 68 7.35 3.91 1.99
CA VAL A 68 6.66 2.68 1.63
C VAL A 68 6.50 2.58 0.11
N ALA A 69 6.15 3.68 -0.56
CA ALA A 69 6.01 3.68 -2.02
C ALA A 69 7.32 3.31 -2.71
N LEU A 70 8.44 3.86 -2.24
CA LEU A 70 9.75 3.53 -2.80
C LEU A 70 10.12 2.07 -2.54
N GLU A 71 9.81 1.56 -1.37
CA GLU A 71 10.04 0.16 -1.05
C GLU A 71 9.23 -0.76 -1.96
N LEU A 72 7.94 -0.48 -2.12
CA LEU A 72 7.07 -1.31 -2.96
C LEU A 72 7.41 -1.18 -4.45
N ALA A 73 7.97 -0.06 -4.86
CA ALA A 73 8.40 0.13 -6.25
C ALA A 73 9.54 -0.79 -6.64
N GLN A 74 10.28 -1.34 -5.67
CA GLN A 74 11.33 -2.33 -5.94
C GLN A 74 10.76 -3.73 -6.20
N LEU A 75 9.47 -3.92 -5.94
CA LEU A 75 8.79 -5.20 -6.09
C LEU A 75 7.88 -5.14 -7.32
N GLN A 76 7.44 -6.30 -7.77
CA GLN A 76 6.58 -6.41 -8.94
C GLN A 76 5.46 -7.40 -8.67
N GLY A 77 4.39 -7.27 -9.45
CA GLY A 77 3.29 -8.21 -9.40
C GLY A 77 2.34 -8.01 -8.21
N LEU A 78 2.40 -6.87 -7.54
CA LEU A 78 1.56 -6.58 -6.36
C LEU A 78 0.28 -5.86 -6.75
N VAL A 79 -0.75 -6.02 -5.93
CA VAL A 79 -1.92 -5.14 -5.91
C VAL A 79 -1.77 -4.27 -4.66
N ILE A 80 -1.69 -2.97 -4.85
CA ILE A 80 -1.39 -2.01 -3.80
C ILE A 80 -2.58 -1.07 -3.63
N ALA A 81 -3.04 -0.94 -2.42
CA ALA A 81 -4.13 -0.01 -2.08
C ALA A 81 -3.71 0.99 -1.01
#